data_fca8e4593c88902a2ef71b62120770f3
#
_entry.id   fca8e4593c88902a2ef71b62120770f3
#
_cell.length_a   1.000
_cell.length_b   1.000
_cell.length_c   1.000
_cell.angle_alpha   90.00
_cell.angle_beta   90.00
_cell.angle_gamma   90.00
#
_symmetry.space_group_name_H-M   'P 1'
#
loop_
_entity.id
_entity.type
_entity.pdbx_description
1 polymer ?
#
loop_
_entity_poly.entity_id
_entity_poly.type
_entity_poly.pdbx_seq_one_letter_code
_entity_poly.pdbx_strand_id
1 'polypeptide(L)'
;MKTLYIERSTGECRDGKWVEELDLEGIGRIVVGTGPGSFAGIRSALAFAQGYALGTNCEVVGLPSACALAGEGHLAVVGDARQGKIWIALFNGFNLEKDVFQVNQDELKESVPSDCKVVTPDARRIEALLKATFGDRYLGGATPTSEGLRRFAEANPAVLKPEPLPIYLNPAVR
;
A
#
# COMPACT_ATOMS: atom_id res chain seq x y z
N MET A 1 2.01 13.89 20.10
CA MET A 1 2.91 12.77 19.72
C MET A 1 3.23 12.91 18.25
N LYS A 2 4.50 13.03 17.89
CA LYS A 2 4.92 13.11 16.48
C LYS A 2 4.82 11.73 15.84
N THR A 3 4.23 11.67 14.65
CA THR A 3 4.08 10.42 13.89
C THR A 3 4.89 10.50 12.59
N LEU A 4 5.67 9.48 12.31
CA LEU A 4 6.40 9.29 11.06
C LEU A 4 5.63 8.31 10.17
N TYR A 5 5.50 8.63 8.88
CA TYR A 5 4.84 7.78 7.88
C TYR A 5 5.86 7.31 6.85
N ILE A 6 5.93 6.01 6.61
CA ILE A 6 6.90 5.39 5.71
C ILE A 6 6.19 4.51 4.70
N GLU A 7 6.26 4.89 3.41
CA GLU A 7 5.72 4.11 2.31
C GLU A 7 6.83 3.77 1.30
N ARG A 8 7.08 2.47 1.11
CA ARG A 8 8.19 1.96 0.28
C ARG A 8 7.77 0.81 -0.64
N SER A 9 6.46 0.60 -0.86
CA SER A 9 5.97 -0.54 -1.65
C SER A 9 6.32 -0.46 -3.14
N THR A 10 6.62 0.72 -3.68
CA THR A 10 7.07 0.87 -5.07
C THR A 10 8.55 0.58 -5.29
N GLY A 11 9.32 0.42 -4.21
CA GLY A 11 10.76 0.16 -4.29
C GLY A 11 11.60 1.33 -4.79
N GLU A 12 11.01 2.52 -4.99
CA GLU A 12 11.72 3.74 -5.37
C GLU A 12 12.51 4.31 -4.19
N CYS A 13 13.61 3.62 -3.89
CA CYS A 13 14.71 4.18 -3.14
C CYS A 13 15.82 4.47 -4.13
N ARG A 14 15.84 5.67 -4.70
CA ARG A 14 16.79 5.98 -5.77
C ARG A 14 18.24 5.92 -5.31
N ASP A 15 18.55 6.17 -4.02
CA ASP A 15 19.94 6.31 -3.57
C ASP A 15 20.28 5.64 -2.23
N GLY A 16 19.41 4.82 -1.67
CA GLY A 16 19.67 4.19 -0.36
C GLY A 16 19.68 5.14 0.84
N LYS A 17 19.44 6.43 0.62
CA LYS A 17 19.61 7.50 1.60
C LYS A 17 18.33 7.97 2.30
N TRP A 18 17.20 7.31 2.03
CA TRP A 18 15.91 7.77 2.53
C TRP A 18 15.83 7.91 4.07
N VAL A 19 16.64 7.14 4.82
CA VAL A 19 16.70 7.21 6.28
C VAL A 19 17.42 8.48 6.74
N GLU A 20 18.43 8.94 5.99
CA GLU A 20 19.20 10.14 6.34
C GLU A 20 18.39 11.44 6.24
N GLU A 21 17.29 11.39 5.46
CA GLU A 21 16.39 12.52 5.24
C GLU A 21 15.25 12.59 6.28
N LEU A 22 15.12 11.56 7.16
CA LEU A 22 14.06 11.51 8.15
C LEU A 22 14.43 12.34 9.39
N ASP A 23 13.53 13.24 9.76
CA ASP A 23 13.56 13.89 11.07
C ASP A 23 13.03 12.93 12.14
N LEU A 24 13.92 12.31 12.88
CA LEU A 24 13.65 11.29 13.89
C LEU A 24 13.42 11.85 15.30
N GLU A 25 13.58 13.14 15.51
CA GLU A 25 13.46 13.75 16.84
C GLU A 25 11.98 13.71 17.33
N GLY A 26 11.77 13.17 18.52
CA GLY A 26 10.49 13.18 19.20
C GLY A 26 9.41 12.30 18.57
N ILE A 27 9.78 11.31 17.74
CA ILE A 27 8.82 10.37 17.15
C ILE A 27 8.31 9.42 18.24
N GLY A 28 7.00 9.41 18.44
CA GLY A 28 6.31 8.48 19.33
C GLY A 28 5.53 7.39 18.61
N ARG A 29 5.31 7.53 17.30
CA ARG A 29 4.65 6.51 16.44
C ARG A 29 5.24 6.48 15.05
N ILE A 30 5.37 5.28 14.48
CA ILE A 30 5.70 5.07 13.07
C ILE A 30 4.57 4.27 12.42
N VAL A 31 4.03 4.80 11.31
CA VAL A 31 3.06 4.12 10.45
C VAL A 31 3.77 3.65 9.19
N VAL A 32 3.76 2.34 8.94
CA VAL A 32 4.47 1.73 7.81
C VAL A 32 3.49 1.14 6.80
N GLY A 33 3.72 1.42 5.51
CA GLY A 33 3.08 0.71 4.41
C GLY A 33 3.56 -0.75 4.36
N THR A 34 2.64 -1.70 4.47
CA THR A 34 2.94 -3.14 4.57
C THR A 34 2.89 -3.87 3.22
N GLY A 35 2.70 -3.14 2.13
CA GLY A 35 2.53 -3.70 0.78
C GLY A 35 1.04 -3.93 0.43
N PRO A 36 0.76 -4.69 -0.61
CA PRO A 36 1.68 -5.43 -1.49
C PRO A 36 2.59 -4.52 -2.31
N GLY A 37 3.76 -5.03 -2.72
CA GLY A 37 4.69 -4.28 -3.55
C GLY A 37 6.12 -4.81 -3.48
N SER A 38 7.09 -3.91 -3.57
CA SER A 38 8.51 -4.22 -3.52
C SER A 38 8.90 -4.91 -2.21
N PHE A 39 9.34 -6.16 -2.32
CA PHE A 39 9.77 -6.97 -1.18
C PHE A 39 10.90 -6.29 -0.39
N ALA A 40 11.92 -5.78 -1.08
CA ALA A 40 13.05 -5.10 -0.44
C ALA A 40 12.62 -3.78 0.22
N GLY A 41 11.78 -2.99 -0.46
CA GLY A 41 11.29 -1.70 0.05
C GLY A 41 10.48 -1.87 1.34
N ILE A 42 9.51 -2.78 1.33
CA ILE A 42 8.64 -3.05 2.48
C ILE A 42 9.45 -3.57 3.68
N ARG A 43 10.35 -4.54 3.45
CA ARG A 43 11.16 -5.10 4.53
C ARG A 43 12.13 -4.10 5.12
N SER A 44 12.76 -3.25 4.30
CA SER A 44 13.66 -2.21 4.80
C SER A 44 12.92 -1.18 5.65
N ALA A 45 11.70 -0.78 5.25
CA ALA A 45 10.87 0.13 6.02
C ALA A 45 10.46 -0.48 7.38
N LEU A 46 10.02 -1.73 7.38
CA LEU A 46 9.65 -2.44 8.60
C LEU A 46 10.85 -2.67 9.53
N ALA A 47 11.99 -3.09 8.98
CA ALA A 47 13.21 -3.29 9.77
C ALA A 47 13.69 -1.99 10.42
N PHE A 48 13.64 -0.87 9.67
CA PHE A 48 13.94 0.44 10.21
C PHE A 48 13.00 0.81 11.37
N ALA A 49 11.68 0.70 11.15
CA ALA A 49 10.68 1.07 12.15
C ALA A 49 10.80 0.23 13.43
N GLN A 50 10.98 -1.08 13.29
CA GLN A 50 11.17 -2.00 14.41
C GLN A 50 12.49 -1.75 15.13
N GLY A 51 13.59 -1.52 14.40
CA GLY A 51 14.89 -1.18 14.97
C GLY A 51 14.85 0.13 15.75
N TYR A 52 14.17 1.15 15.23
CA TYR A 52 13.97 2.42 15.93
C TYR A 52 13.17 2.22 17.23
N ALA A 53 12.09 1.44 17.17
CA ALA A 53 11.26 1.15 18.35
C ALA A 53 12.00 0.40 19.47
N LEU A 54 12.98 -0.45 19.12
CA LEU A 54 13.81 -1.13 20.13
C LEU A 54 14.67 -0.17 20.97
N GLY A 55 15.07 0.96 20.37
CA GLY A 55 15.87 1.99 21.06
C GLY A 55 15.04 3.10 21.71
N THR A 56 13.74 3.12 21.43
CA THR A 56 12.83 4.19 21.86
C THR A 56 11.46 3.62 22.18
N ASN A 57 10.69 4.05 23.06
CA ASN A 57 9.33 3.53 23.30
C ASN A 57 8.35 3.94 22.17
N CYS A 58 8.78 3.91 20.92
CA CYS A 58 8.00 4.29 19.76
C CYS A 58 7.03 3.16 19.38
N GLU A 59 5.74 3.49 19.16
CA GLU A 59 4.76 2.55 18.66
C GLU A 59 4.96 2.33 17.15
N VAL A 60 4.96 1.08 16.69
CA VAL A 60 4.99 0.74 15.27
C VAL A 60 3.67 0.11 14.86
N VAL A 61 3.01 0.71 13.88
CA VAL A 61 1.74 0.24 13.32
C VAL A 61 1.82 0.17 11.80
N GLY A 62 0.98 -0.65 11.19
CA GLY A 62 0.97 -0.85 9.74
C GLY A 62 -0.36 -0.60 9.09
N LEU A 63 -0.29 -0.26 7.80
CA LEU A 63 -1.41 -0.17 6.89
C LEU A 63 -1.06 -0.86 5.56
N PRO A 64 -2.01 -1.50 4.87
CA PRO A 64 -1.81 -1.87 3.47
C PRO A 64 -1.39 -0.65 2.65
N SER A 65 -0.36 -0.79 1.81
CA SER A 65 0.14 0.32 0.98
C SER A 65 -0.90 0.86 0.00
N ALA A 66 -1.89 0.04 -0.37
CA ALA A 66 -3.05 0.47 -1.15
C ALA A 66 -3.82 1.62 -0.50
N CYS A 67 -3.83 1.71 0.85
CA CYS A 67 -4.48 2.78 1.60
C CYS A 67 -3.92 4.17 1.26
N ALA A 68 -2.65 4.23 0.84
CA ALA A 68 -2.03 5.48 0.40
C ALA A 68 -2.64 6.08 -0.89
N LEU A 69 -3.40 5.27 -1.63
CA LEU A 69 -4.09 5.67 -2.86
C LEU A 69 -5.57 5.99 -2.64
N ALA A 70 -6.11 5.76 -1.46
CA ALA A 70 -7.50 6.08 -1.12
C ALA A 70 -7.80 7.56 -1.31
N GLY A 71 -9.01 7.86 -1.77
CA GLY A 71 -9.46 9.22 -2.08
C GLY A 71 -10.98 9.28 -2.13
N GLU A 72 -11.53 10.27 -2.82
CA GLU A 72 -12.98 10.45 -2.91
C GLU A 72 -13.65 9.36 -3.74
N GLY A 73 -14.85 8.94 -3.32
CA GLY A 73 -15.71 7.99 -4.02
C GLY A 73 -15.26 6.54 -3.92
N HIS A 74 -15.89 5.70 -4.75
CA HIS A 74 -15.58 4.27 -4.80
C HIS A 74 -14.36 4.01 -5.68
N LEU A 75 -13.34 3.40 -5.10
CA LEU A 75 -12.04 3.15 -5.73
C LEU A 75 -11.62 1.70 -5.55
N ALA A 76 -11.18 1.06 -6.62
CA ALA A 76 -10.44 -0.18 -6.60
C ALA A 76 -8.96 0.10 -6.88
N VAL A 77 -8.10 -0.27 -5.96
CA VAL A 77 -6.65 -0.33 -6.20
C VAL A 77 -6.32 -1.74 -6.65
N VAL A 78 -5.73 -1.85 -7.83
CA VAL A 78 -5.49 -3.14 -8.50
C VAL A 78 -4.00 -3.25 -8.83
N GLY A 79 -3.38 -4.36 -8.45
CA GLY A 79 -1.96 -4.57 -8.72
C GLY A 79 -1.63 -5.98 -9.17
N ASP A 80 -0.42 -6.15 -9.67
CA ASP A 80 0.11 -7.42 -10.17
C ASP A 80 0.53 -8.33 -9.01
N ALA A 81 -0.15 -9.46 -8.83
CA ALA A 81 0.21 -10.49 -7.86
C ALA A 81 1.12 -11.58 -8.44
N ARG A 82 1.57 -11.42 -9.68
CA ARG A 82 2.38 -12.39 -10.45
C ARG A 82 1.63 -13.68 -10.80
N GLN A 83 2.21 -14.47 -11.70
CA GLN A 83 1.69 -15.79 -12.09
C GLN A 83 0.23 -15.77 -12.57
N GLY A 84 -0.18 -14.73 -13.31
CA GLY A 84 -1.55 -14.58 -13.81
C GLY A 84 -2.58 -14.21 -12.73
N LYS A 85 -2.13 -13.79 -11.56
CA LYS A 85 -2.99 -13.31 -10.47
C LYS A 85 -2.91 -11.81 -10.32
N ILE A 86 -4.00 -11.24 -9.83
CA ILE A 86 -4.19 -9.82 -9.55
C ILE A 86 -4.58 -9.66 -8.09
N TRP A 87 -4.02 -8.67 -7.42
CA TRP A 87 -4.52 -8.29 -6.11
C TRP A 87 -5.39 -7.04 -6.21
N ILE A 88 -6.39 -6.94 -5.34
CA ILE A 88 -7.38 -5.87 -5.32
C ILE A 88 -7.59 -5.42 -3.87
N ALA A 89 -7.75 -4.11 -3.66
CA ALA A 89 -8.27 -3.52 -2.44
C ALA A 89 -9.39 -2.54 -2.79
N LEU A 90 -10.49 -2.54 -2.04
CA LEU A 90 -11.67 -1.72 -2.33
C LEU A 90 -11.87 -0.66 -1.26
N PHE A 91 -12.16 0.56 -1.71
CA PHE A 91 -12.34 1.74 -0.88
C PHE A 91 -13.63 2.48 -1.22
N ASN A 92 -14.22 3.10 -0.21
CA ASN A 92 -15.22 4.14 -0.34
C ASN A 92 -14.75 5.37 0.45
N GLY A 93 -14.29 6.39 -0.26
CA GLY A 93 -13.56 7.48 0.36
C GLY A 93 -12.29 6.98 1.05
N PHE A 94 -12.11 7.37 2.30
CA PHE A 94 -11.03 6.85 3.15
C PHE A 94 -11.46 5.62 3.96
N ASN A 95 -12.55 4.94 3.62
CA ASN A 95 -12.94 3.69 4.25
C ASN A 95 -12.45 2.49 3.43
N LEU A 96 -11.68 1.58 4.07
CA LEU A 96 -11.26 0.31 3.47
C LEU A 96 -12.42 -0.69 3.58
N GLU A 97 -13.19 -0.85 2.50
CA GLU A 97 -14.34 -1.77 2.44
C GLU A 97 -13.90 -3.22 2.34
N LYS A 98 -12.85 -3.48 1.57
CA LYS A 98 -12.27 -4.82 1.46
C LYS A 98 -10.76 -4.73 1.39
N ASP A 99 -10.09 -5.34 2.38
CA ASP A 99 -8.63 -5.45 2.44
C ASP A 99 -8.08 -6.27 1.27
N VAL A 100 -6.79 -6.21 1.05
CA VAL A 100 -6.10 -6.86 -0.07
C VAL A 100 -6.49 -8.33 -0.21
N PHE A 101 -7.00 -8.70 -1.36
CA PHE A 101 -7.32 -10.06 -1.75
C PHE A 101 -6.83 -10.36 -3.18
N GLN A 102 -6.67 -11.63 -3.50
CA GLN A 102 -6.20 -12.06 -4.81
C GLN A 102 -7.32 -12.75 -5.60
N VAL A 103 -7.26 -12.55 -6.93
CA VAL A 103 -8.12 -13.23 -7.91
C VAL A 103 -7.28 -13.68 -9.10
N ASN A 104 -7.78 -14.59 -9.89
CA ASN A 104 -7.21 -14.86 -11.20
C ASN A 104 -7.52 -13.70 -12.17
N GLN A 105 -6.70 -13.53 -13.18
CA GLN A 105 -6.85 -12.42 -14.13
C GLN A 105 -8.19 -12.41 -14.86
N ASP A 106 -8.75 -13.58 -15.15
CA ASP A 106 -10.07 -13.76 -15.77
C ASP A 106 -11.26 -13.36 -14.89
N GLU A 107 -11.08 -13.41 -13.55
CA GLU A 107 -12.07 -13.02 -12.56
C GLU A 107 -12.04 -11.51 -12.23
N LEU A 108 -11.05 -10.77 -12.76
CA LEU A 108 -10.79 -9.37 -12.41
C LEU A 108 -12.02 -8.47 -12.61
N LYS A 109 -12.69 -8.59 -13.76
CA LYS A 109 -13.83 -7.74 -14.11
C LYS A 109 -14.99 -7.89 -13.14
N GLU A 110 -15.27 -9.11 -12.72
CA GLU A 110 -16.38 -9.44 -11.82
C GLU A 110 -16.05 -9.12 -10.35
N SER A 111 -14.76 -9.06 -10.04
CA SER A 111 -14.26 -8.80 -8.67
C SER A 111 -14.22 -7.32 -8.30
N VAL A 112 -14.37 -6.43 -9.28
CA VAL A 112 -14.40 -4.97 -9.06
C VAL A 112 -15.80 -4.43 -9.30
N PRO A 113 -16.48 -3.87 -8.29
CA PRO A 113 -17.81 -3.29 -8.42
C PRO A 113 -17.91 -2.29 -9.57
N SER A 114 -19.08 -2.24 -10.22
CA SER A 114 -19.28 -1.45 -11.45
C SER A 114 -19.18 0.07 -11.25
N ASP A 115 -19.38 0.53 -10.05
CA ASP A 115 -19.30 1.94 -9.63
C ASP A 115 -17.88 2.38 -9.19
N CYS A 116 -16.95 1.43 -9.04
CA CYS A 116 -15.56 1.75 -8.69
C CYS A 116 -14.78 2.33 -9.89
N LYS A 117 -14.06 3.41 -9.64
CA LYS A 117 -12.90 3.79 -10.46
C LYS A 117 -11.72 2.87 -10.14
N VAL A 118 -10.76 2.76 -11.04
CA VAL A 118 -9.65 1.83 -10.93
C VAL A 118 -8.32 2.57 -11.09
N VAL A 119 -7.39 2.33 -10.17
CA VAL A 119 -6.00 2.80 -10.23
C VAL A 119 -5.04 1.65 -9.98
N THR A 120 -3.79 1.80 -10.38
CA THR A 120 -2.77 0.77 -10.16
C THR A 120 -1.41 1.36 -9.77
N PRO A 121 -0.71 0.78 -8.79
CA PRO A 121 0.71 1.07 -8.57
C PRO A 121 1.63 0.36 -9.58
N ASP A 122 1.10 -0.59 -10.37
CA ASP A 122 1.85 -1.48 -11.26
C ASP A 122 1.59 -1.20 -12.75
N ALA A 123 1.40 0.09 -13.15
CA ALA A 123 1.03 0.47 -14.51
C ALA A 123 1.93 -0.18 -15.58
N ARG A 124 3.25 -0.24 -15.35
CA ARG A 124 4.20 -0.83 -16.31
C ARG A 124 3.89 -2.28 -16.69
N ARG A 125 3.14 -3.01 -15.84
CA ARG A 125 2.88 -4.45 -16.02
C ARG A 125 1.47 -4.77 -16.46
N ILE A 126 0.48 -4.04 -15.92
CA ILE A 126 -0.92 -4.41 -16.09
C ILE A 126 -1.79 -3.30 -16.70
N GLU A 127 -1.20 -2.18 -17.13
CA GLU A 127 -1.97 -1.07 -17.71
C GLU A 127 -2.82 -1.49 -18.90
N ALA A 128 -2.24 -2.27 -19.83
CA ALA A 128 -2.97 -2.75 -21.02
C ALA A 128 -4.19 -3.62 -20.64
N LEU A 129 -4.01 -4.50 -19.64
CA LEU A 129 -5.10 -5.31 -19.10
C LEU A 129 -6.19 -4.43 -18.49
N LEU A 130 -5.81 -3.44 -17.66
CA LEU A 130 -6.78 -2.59 -16.97
C LEU A 130 -7.54 -1.69 -17.93
N LYS A 131 -6.89 -1.13 -18.95
CA LYS A 131 -7.54 -0.37 -20.02
C LYS A 131 -8.55 -1.23 -20.81
N ALA A 132 -8.16 -2.45 -21.15
CA ALA A 132 -9.06 -3.36 -21.88
C ALA A 132 -10.26 -3.80 -21.03
N THR A 133 -10.06 -4.02 -19.71
CA THR A 133 -11.09 -4.52 -18.80
C THR A 133 -12.08 -3.44 -18.36
N PHE A 134 -11.57 -2.23 -18.05
CA PHE A 134 -12.33 -1.19 -17.36
C PHE A 134 -12.60 0.07 -18.20
N GLY A 135 -11.91 0.26 -19.34
CA GLY A 135 -12.10 1.43 -20.19
C GLY A 135 -11.96 2.74 -19.42
N ASP A 136 -12.96 3.61 -19.51
CA ASP A 136 -12.98 4.95 -18.87
C ASP A 136 -12.99 4.92 -17.34
N ARG A 137 -13.24 3.77 -16.72
CA ARG A 137 -13.14 3.60 -15.28
C ARG A 137 -11.68 3.51 -14.78
N TYR A 138 -10.76 3.14 -15.67
CA TYR A 138 -9.34 3.10 -15.34
C TYR A 138 -8.75 4.51 -15.43
N LEU A 139 -8.29 5.02 -14.28
CA LEU A 139 -7.76 6.38 -14.14
C LEU A 139 -6.25 6.48 -14.39
N GLY A 140 -5.55 5.35 -14.48
CA GLY A 140 -4.11 5.33 -14.72
C GLY A 140 -3.28 4.78 -13.57
N GLY A 141 -1.96 4.92 -13.72
CA GLY A 141 -1.00 4.57 -12.67
C GLY A 141 -1.02 5.60 -11.53
N ALA A 142 -0.85 5.11 -10.31
CA ALA A 142 -0.76 5.96 -9.11
C ALA A 142 0.30 5.40 -8.16
N THR A 143 1.13 6.26 -7.59
CA THR A 143 2.21 5.85 -6.68
C THR A 143 1.78 6.02 -5.24
N PRO A 144 1.78 4.96 -4.41
CA PRO A 144 1.62 5.08 -2.97
C PRO A 144 2.71 5.97 -2.37
N THR A 145 2.31 6.89 -1.49
CA THR A 145 3.21 7.85 -0.85
C THR A 145 3.02 7.89 0.66
N SER A 146 4.04 8.32 1.39
CA SER A 146 3.95 8.56 2.85
C SER A 146 2.86 9.57 3.19
N GLU A 147 2.67 10.59 2.35
CA GLU A 147 1.59 11.57 2.51
C GLU A 147 0.20 10.94 2.31
N GLY A 148 0.06 10.05 1.33
CA GLY A 148 -1.17 9.28 1.14
C GLY A 148 -1.51 8.40 2.33
N LEU A 149 -0.49 7.68 2.88
CA LEU A 149 -0.63 6.91 4.12
C LEU A 149 -1.06 7.79 5.30
N ARG A 150 -0.46 8.99 5.43
CA ARG A 150 -0.82 9.95 6.48
C ARG A 150 -2.30 10.32 6.41
N ARG A 151 -2.77 10.76 5.26
CA ARG A 151 -4.16 11.16 5.06
C ARG A 151 -5.15 10.04 5.42
N PHE A 152 -4.83 8.81 4.98
CA PHE A 152 -5.67 7.65 5.30
C PHE A 152 -5.67 7.33 6.79
N ALA A 153 -4.49 7.27 7.42
CA ALA A 153 -4.33 6.94 8.83
C ALA A 153 -5.02 7.96 9.76
N GLU A 154 -4.95 9.24 9.43
CA GLU A 154 -5.63 10.31 10.18
C GLU A 154 -7.15 10.22 10.07
N ALA A 155 -7.67 9.84 8.88
CA ALA A 155 -9.09 9.63 8.67
C ALA A 155 -9.63 8.34 9.33
N ASN A 156 -8.77 7.31 9.48
CA ASN A 156 -9.16 5.98 9.95
C ASN A 156 -8.18 5.39 10.96
N PRO A 157 -8.02 5.96 12.15
CA PRO A 157 -7.07 5.45 13.14
C PRO A 157 -7.38 4.03 13.61
N ALA A 158 -8.64 3.58 13.51
CA ALA A 158 -9.04 2.22 13.92
C ALA A 158 -8.53 1.09 13.00
N VAL A 159 -8.07 1.41 11.78
CA VAL A 159 -7.54 0.43 10.81
C VAL A 159 -6.05 0.12 11.02
N LEU A 160 -5.36 0.93 11.83
CA LEU A 160 -3.95 0.73 12.15
C LEU A 160 -3.73 -0.61 12.85
N LYS A 161 -2.88 -1.45 12.24
CA LYS A 161 -2.57 -2.78 12.78
C LYS A 161 -1.30 -2.72 13.63
N PRO A 162 -1.35 -3.09 14.93
CA PRO A 162 -0.15 -3.25 15.72
C PRO A 162 0.67 -4.43 15.19
N GLU A 163 1.99 -4.43 15.46
CA GLU A 163 2.91 -5.47 15.02
C GLU A 163 2.82 -5.75 13.50
N PRO A 164 3.13 -4.75 12.67
CA PRO A 164 2.92 -4.86 11.24
C PRO A 164 3.78 -5.94 10.61
N LEU A 165 3.15 -6.76 9.76
CA LEU A 165 3.81 -7.77 8.95
C LEU A 165 3.67 -7.43 7.45
N PRO A 166 4.67 -7.78 6.62
CA PRO A 166 4.56 -7.62 5.18
C PRO A 166 3.39 -8.41 4.61
N ILE A 167 2.66 -7.83 3.67
CA ILE A 167 1.63 -8.54 2.91
C ILE A 167 2.33 -9.31 1.79
N TYR A 168 2.50 -10.61 1.96
CA TYR A 168 3.02 -11.52 0.95
C TYR A 168 1.87 -12.16 0.18
N LEU A 169 1.84 -11.91 -1.13
CA LEU A 169 0.81 -12.44 -2.03
C LEU A 169 1.15 -13.85 -2.53
N ASN A 170 2.43 -14.19 -2.57
CA ASN A 170 2.90 -15.50 -2.97
C ASN A 170 3.70 -16.11 -1.82
N PRO A 171 3.56 -17.43 -1.57
CA PRO A 171 4.42 -18.11 -0.62
C PRO A 171 5.88 -17.94 -1.06
N ALA A 172 6.78 -17.82 -0.08
CA ALA A 172 8.20 -17.83 -0.36
C ALA A 172 8.54 -19.10 -1.15
N VAL A 173 9.21 -18.93 -2.29
CA VAL A 173 9.73 -20.09 -3.04
C VAL A 173 10.75 -20.77 -2.12
N ARG A 174 10.46 -22.02 -1.76
CA ARG A 174 11.36 -22.88 -0.99
C ARG A 174 12.48 -23.39 -1.85
#